data_94585b01bfe9e8759e1c7e84b7fe00d8
#
_entry.id   94585b01bfe9e8759e1c7e84b7fe00d8
#
_cell.length_a   1.000
_cell.length_b   1.000
_cell.length_c   1.000
_cell.angle_alpha   90.00
_cell.angle_beta   90.00
_cell.angle_gamma   90.00
#
_symmetry.space_group_name_H-M   'P 1'
#
loop_
_entity.id
_entity.type
_entity.pdbx_description
1 polymer ?
#
loop_
_entity_poly.entity_id
_entity_poly.type
_entity_poly.pdbx_seq_one_letter_code
_entity_poly.pdbx_strand_id
1 'polypeptide(L)'
;NEVLHGLSMDQFDEETLTTVNKFFENNLNVSETSRQLYIHRNTLVYRLDKLQKMTGLDLRNFDDAIIFKIMLMVSKYMHYRETFMY
;
A
#
# COMPACT_ATOMS: atom_id res chain seq x y z
N ASN A 1 -14.52 7.33 6.34
CA ASN A 1 -14.10 6.02 6.77
C ASN A 1 -13.17 6.13 7.96
N GLU A 2 -13.62 5.63 9.11
CA GLU A 2 -12.89 5.78 10.35
C GLU A 2 -11.56 5.03 10.36
N VAL A 3 -11.48 3.91 9.66
CA VAL A 3 -10.25 3.13 9.60
C VAL A 3 -9.11 3.97 9.04
N LEU A 4 -9.42 4.82 8.08
CA LEU A 4 -8.43 5.65 7.41
C LEU A 4 -8.37 7.06 7.97
N HIS A 5 -9.20 7.36 8.95
CA HIS A 5 -9.24 8.67 9.55
C HIS A 5 -7.92 8.96 10.27
N GLY A 6 -7.33 10.07 9.96
CA GLY A 6 -6.07 10.46 10.59
C GLY A 6 -4.83 9.80 9.99
N LEU A 7 -5.02 8.86 9.05
CA LEU A 7 -3.88 8.24 8.38
C LEU A 7 -3.51 9.04 7.14
N SER A 8 -2.22 9.23 6.97
CA SER A 8 -1.68 9.88 5.79
C SER A 8 -0.75 8.91 5.08
N MET A 9 -0.72 8.96 3.76
CA MET A 9 0.22 8.14 3.01
C MET A 9 1.66 8.53 3.30
N ASP A 10 1.87 9.71 3.85
CA ASP A 10 3.20 10.15 4.29
C ASP A 10 3.70 9.33 5.47
N GLN A 11 2.82 8.63 6.17
CA GLN A 11 3.20 7.76 7.29
C GLN A 11 3.83 6.46 6.83
N PHE A 12 3.72 6.14 5.54
CA PHE A 12 4.31 4.93 4.99
C PHE A 12 5.68 5.28 4.40
N ASP A 13 6.70 4.50 4.75
CA ASP A 13 8.03 4.72 4.21
C ASP A 13 8.11 4.26 2.75
N GLU A 14 9.21 4.59 2.10
CA GLU A 14 9.43 4.22 0.70
C GLU A 14 9.43 2.73 0.50
N GLU A 15 9.99 2.00 1.44
CA GLU A 15 10.03 0.54 1.35
C GLU A 15 8.64 -0.05 1.33
N THR A 16 7.76 0.46 2.19
CA THR A 16 6.37 0.00 2.24
C THR A 16 5.64 0.32 0.93
N LEU A 17 5.80 1.53 0.43
CA LEU A 17 5.15 1.94 -0.82
C LEU A 17 5.67 1.13 -2.01
N THR A 18 6.97 0.86 -2.05
CA THR A 18 7.56 0.02 -3.09
C THR A 18 6.97 -1.38 -3.04
N THR A 19 6.85 -1.93 -1.83
CA THR A 19 6.27 -3.26 -1.63
C THR A 19 4.83 -3.31 -2.14
N VAL A 20 4.03 -2.32 -1.77
CA VAL A 20 2.62 -2.26 -2.16
C VAL A 20 2.48 -2.15 -3.68
N ASN A 21 3.25 -1.24 -4.28
CA ASN A 21 3.18 -1.05 -5.73
C ASN A 21 3.60 -2.31 -6.49
N LYS A 22 4.64 -2.98 -6.03
CA LYS A 22 5.10 -4.21 -6.66
C LYS A 22 4.06 -5.32 -6.51
N PHE A 23 3.41 -5.38 -5.37
CA PHE A 23 2.35 -6.35 -5.12
C PHE A 23 1.17 -6.13 -6.08
N PHE A 24 0.79 -4.89 -6.30
CA PHE A 24 -0.26 -4.56 -7.26
C PHE A 24 0.15 -4.91 -8.69
N GLU A 25 1.40 -4.60 -9.06
CA GLU A 25 1.92 -4.92 -10.39
C GLU A 25 1.87 -6.42 -10.67
N ASN A 26 2.03 -7.23 -9.65
CA ASN A 26 2.03 -8.67 -9.76
C ASN A 26 0.66 -9.30 -9.48
N ASN A 27 -0.39 -8.51 -9.58
CA ASN A 27 -1.77 -8.97 -9.44
C ASN A 27 -2.01 -9.68 -8.10
N LEU A 28 -1.46 -9.14 -7.03
CA LEU A 28 -1.61 -9.64 -5.66
C LEU A 28 -0.99 -11.03 -5.47
N ASN A 29 0.02 -11.35 -6.24
CA ASN A 29 0.72 -12.63 -6.13
C ASN A 29 1.88 -12.50 -5.14
N VAL A 30 1.75 -13.15 -3.99
CA VAL A 30 2.74 -13.06 -2.92
C VAL A 30 4.09 -13.64 -3.36
N SER A 31 4.08 -14.81 -3.98
CA SER A 31 5.31 -15.49 -4.37
C SER A 31 6.10 -14.70 -5.39
N GLU A 32 5.42 -14.21 -6.41
CA GLU A 32 6.08 -13.44 -7.47
C GLU A 32 6.64 -12.12 -6.92
N THR A 33 5.85 -11.45 -6.07
CA THR A 33 6.28 -10.19 -5.49
C THR A 33 7.49 -10.35 -4.61
N SER A 34 7.50 -11.37 -3.75
CA SER A 34 8.64 -11.59 -2.86
C SER A 34 9.90 -11.90 -3.66
N ARG A 35 9.77 -12.66 -4.74
CA ARG A 35 10.92 -12.97 -5.60
C ARG A 35 11.48 -11.71 -6.24
N GLN A 36 10.61 -10.85 -6.77
CA GLN A 36 11.06 -9.61 -7.43
C GLN A 36 11.68 -8.62 -6.46
N LEU A 37 11.23 -8.63 -5.21
CA LEU A 37 11.77 -7.75 -4.18
C LEU A 37 12.99 -8.36 -3.47
N TYR A 38 13.36 -9.59 -3.82
CA TYR A 38 14.50 -10.29 -3.20
C TYR A 38 14.33 -10.43 -1.69
N ILE A 39 13.09 -10.72 -1.25
CA ILE A 39 12.80 -10.95 0.16
C ILE A 39 12.14 -12.30 0.32
N HIS A 40 12.22 -12.84 1.54
CA HIS A 40 11.54 -14.08 1.86
C HIS A 40 10.03 -13.87 1.84
N ARG A 41 9.30 -14.89 1.41
CA ARG A 41 7.83 -14.83 1.38
C ARG A 41 7.25 -14.39 2.73
N ASN A 42 7.78 -14.94 3.83
CA ASN A 42 7.28 -14.60 5.16
C ASN A 42 7.49 -13.12 5.51
N THR A 43 8.54 -12.52 4.98
CA THR A 43 8.77 -11.09 5.17
C THR A 43 7.68 -10.28 4.49
N LEU A 44 7.31 -10.67 3.28
CA LEU A 44 6.23 -9.99 2.57
C LEU A 44 4.90 -10.15 3.30
N VAL A 45 4.59 -11.37 3.75
CA VAL A 45 3.36 -11.62 4.51
C VAL A 45 3.34 -10.75 5.77
N TYR A 46 4.46 -10.64 6.47
CA TYR A 46 4.55 -9.79 7.65
C TYR A 46 4.24 -8.34 7.32
N ARG A 47 4.79 -7.84 6.22
CA ARG A 47 4.53 -6.45 5.81
C ARG A 47 3.06 -6.23 5.47
N LEU A 48 2.43 -7.19 4.81
CA LEU A 48 1.01 -7.09 4.48
C LEU A 48 0.13 -7.16 5.73
N ASP A 49 0.50 -8.01 6.68
CA ASP A 49 -0.23 -8.10 7.95
C ASP A 49 -0.10 -6.80 8.74
N LYS A 50 1.07 -6.19 8.72
CA LYS A 50 1.29 -4.93 9.41
C LYS A 50 0.43 -3.83 8.80
N LEU A 51 0.34 -3.78 7.48
CA LEU A 51 -0.52 -2.82 6.81
C LEU A 51 -1.98 -3.03 7.17
N GLN A 52 -2.41 -4.28 7.27
CA GLN A 52 -3.78 -4.58 7.67
C GLN A 52 -4.07 -4.07 9.07
N LYS A 53 -3.13 -4.22 9.98
CA LYS A 53 -3.31 -3.71 11.34
C LYS A 53 -3.36 -2.19 11.37
N MET A 54 -2.60 -1.54 10.52
CA MET A 54 -2.55 -0.08 10.48
C MET A 54 -3.77 0.53 9.80
N THR A 55 -4.26 -0.09 8.74
CA THR A 55 -5.27 0.50 7.88
C THR A 55 -6.63 -0.19 7.94
N GLY A 56 -6.65 -1.41 8.45
CA GLY A 56 -7.87 -2.23 8.41
C GLY A 56 -8.11 -2.88 7.06
N LEU A 57 -7.19 -2.69 6.10
CA LEU A 57 -7.33 -3.22 4.75
C LEU A 57 -6.32 -4.33 4.51
N ASP A 58 -6.81 -5.49 4.09
CA ASP A 58 -5.95 -6.62 3.72
C ASP A 58 -5.72 -6.58 2.22
N LEU A 59 -4.50 -6.24 1.80
CA LEU A 59 -4.20 -6.09 0.38
C LEU A 59 -4.26 -7.40 -0.41
N ARG A 60 -4.34 -8.54 0.30
CA ARG A 60 -4.53 -9.83 -0.37
C ARG A 60 -6.01 -10.04 -0.76
N ASN A 61 -6.90 -9.25 -0.19
CA ASN A 61 -8.31 -9.23 -0.55
C ASN A 61 -8.49 -8.22 -1.67
N PHE A 62 -9.11 -8.64 -2.77
CA PHE A 62 -9.22 -7.82 -3.97
C PHE A 62 -9.94 -6.49 -3.70
N ASP A 63 -11.05 -6.54 -2.98
CA ASP A 63 -11.83 -5.34 -2.70
C ASP A 63 -11.05 -4.35 -1.84
N ASP A 64 -10.34 -4.85 -0.82
CA ASP A 64 -9.52 -4.01 0.02
C ASP A 64 -8.34 -3.42 -0.76
N ALA A 65 -7.77 -4.21 -1.66
CA ALA A 65 -6.67 -3.74 -2.50
C ALA A 65 -7.11 -2.58 -3.38
N ILE A 66 -8.32 -2.65 -3.94
CA ILE A 66 -8.86 -1.57 -4.75
C ILE A 66 -9.01 -0.30 -3.92
N ILE A 67 -9.55 -0.42 -2.72
CA ILE A 67 -9.72 0.73 -1.82
C ILE A 67 -8.38 1.36 -1.52
N PHE A 68 -7.37 0.55 -1.21
CA PHE A 68 -6.04 1.04 -0.89
C PHE A 68 -5.42 1.74 -2.10
N LYS A 69 -5.58 1.17 -3.29
CA LYS A 69 -5.03 1.76 -4.51
C LYS A 69 -5.67 3.12 -4.78
N ILE A 70 -6.97 3.23 -4.62
CA ILE A 70 -7.67 4.50 -4.79
C ILE A 70 -7.15 5.52 -3.79
N MET A 71 -6.94 5.10 -2.55
CA MET A 71 -6.36 5.96 -1.51
C MET A 71 -5.00 6.51 -1.91
N LEU A 72 -4.14 5.64 -2.45
CA LEU A 72 -2.82 6.06 -2.91
C LEU A 72 -2.94 7.10 -4.03
N MET A 73 -3.84 6.88 -4.96
CA MET A 73 -4.04 7.79 -6.09
C MET A 73 -4.55 9.14 -5.62
N VAL A 74 -5.53 9.14 -4.71
CA VAL A 74 -6.08 10.38 -4.16
C VAL A 74 -5.01 11.14 -3.38
N SER A 75 -4.23 10.43 -2.56
CA SER A 75 -3.17 11.04 -1.77
C SER A 75 -2.13 11.72 -2.67
N LYS A 76 -1.73 11.06 -3.75
CA LYS A 76 -0.79 11.64 -4.70
C LYS A 76 -1.36 12.87 -5.38
N TYR A 77 -2.63 12.82 -5.74
CA TYR A 77 -3.29 13.94 -6.38
C TYR A 77 -3.36 15.14 -5.44
N MET A 78 -3.72 14.91 -4.20
CA MET A 78 -3.81 16.01 -3.23
C MET A 78 -2.45 16.63 -2.96
N HIS A 79 -1.42 15.80 -2.85
CA HIS A 79 -0.06 16.29 -2.65
C HIS A 79 0.40 17.13 -3.84
N TYR A 80 0.16 16.64 -5.04
CA TYR A 80 0.48 17.37 -6.28
C TYR A 80 -0.22 18.72 -6.29
N ARG A 81 -1.49 18.72 -5.97
CA ARG A 81 -2.30 19.93 -5.98
C ARG A 81 -1.77 20.96 -4.98
N GLU A 82 -1.44 20.52 -3.78
CA GLU A 82 -0.88 21.40 -2.76
C GLU A 82 0.44 22.03 -3.24
N THR A 83 1.27 21.23 -3.90
CA THR A 83 2.56 21.69 -4.40
C THR A 83 2.41 22.78 -5.43
N PHE A 84 1.41 22.68 -6.30
CA PHE A 84 1.24 23.61 -7.42
C PHE A 84 0.26 24.73 -7.17
N MET A 85 -0.50 24.66 -6.10
CA MET A 85 -1.45 25.74 -5.78
C MET A 85 -0.83 26.87 -4.97
N TYR A 86 0.37 26.65 -4.53
CA TYR A 86 1.15 27.67 -3.83
C TYR A 86 2.35 28.06 -4.67
#